data_33b1f392914c3f2acf376bf06a9a62dd
#
_entry.id   33b1f392914c3f2acf376bf06a9a62dd
#
_cell.length_a   1.000
_cell.length_b   1.000
_cell.length_c   1.000
_cell.angle_alpha   90.00
_cell.angle_beta   90.00
_cell.angle_gamma   90.00
#
_symmetry.space_group_name_H-M   'P 1'
#
loop_
_entity.id
_entity.type
_entity.pdbx_description
1 polymer ?
#
loop_
_entity_poly.entity_id
_entity_poly.type
_entity_poly.pdbx_seq_one_letter_code
_entity_poly.pdbx_strand_id
1 'polypeptide(L)'
;MVPEPPALSGRERSPVFRKSYAGLPQIIDVPNLIKGQLDSFRWFQEEGIKQLLAEMSPIEDFTGNRLELSFVGYEFREPRYTEQECYRRDLTYSVPLYVKARLLVKGTGEIKEPFDLFFGDIPLMTANGTFITSGTERVIVSQLLRSPGVYFTAEEDATSGRKLCRANLIPSRGAWLEFETSSRDVISVKIDGRRKIPVTTLLRTIGYGSDKKLLGIFSREDSSAEHSFIQQTIEREPSVRDEPGALIDIYRRVHPGDLPSVDTAKKLINSLFFNPRNYDLGIVGRYKLNQRLGLENKVGENERALTKKDIVEIIRHIIMVNNGDGTIDDIDHLGNRRVRTVGELI
;
A
#
# COMPACT_ATOMS: atom_id res chain seq x y z
N MET A 1 -30.47 9.28 1.72
CA MET A 1 -30.76 9.62 3.12
C MET A 1 -30.24 8.45 3.94
N VAL A 2 -29.08 8.59 4.55
CA VAL A 2 -28.56 7.55 5.44
C VAL A 2 -29.48 7.56 6.65
N PRO A 3 -30.09 6.43 7.05
CA PRO A 3 -30.86 6.40 8.29
C PRO A 3 -29.91 6.78 9.43
N GLU A 4 -30.31 7.75 10.23
CA GLU A 4 -29.61 8.01 11.50
C GLU A 4 -29.47 6.66 12.21
N PRO A 5 -28.29 6.36 12.74
CA PRO A 5 -28.12 5.15 13.54
C PRO A 5 -29.21 5.14 14.59
N PRO A 6 -29.90 4.01 14.82
CA PRO A 6 -31.01 3.95 15.75
C PRO A 6 -30.54 4.56 17.06
N ALA A 7 -31.26 5.60 17.50
CA ALA A 7 -31.02 6.24 18.79
C ALA A 7 -30.90 5.12 19.80
N LEU A 8 -29.75 5.00 20.44
CA LEU A 8 -29.45 4.00 21.46
C LEU A 8 -30.59 4.05 22.46
N SER A 9 -31.52 3.09 22.34
CA SER A 9 -32.55 2.88 23.34
C SER A 9 -31.81 2.53 24.62
N GLY A 10 -31.60 3.57 25.41
CA GLY A 10 -30.86 3.46 26.65
C GLY A 10 -31.45 2.36 27.51
N ARG A 11 -30.72 1.28 27.65
CA ARG A 11 -30.76 0.69 28.98
C ARG A 11 -30.28 1.80 29.91
N GLU A 12 -31.22 2.40 30.61
CA GLU A 12 -30.91 3.13 31.83
C GLU A 12 -30.11 2.16 32.72
N ARG A 13 -28.79 2.16 32.54
CA ARG A 13 -27.90 1.59 33.55
C ARG A 13 -28.17 2.45 34.76
N SER A 14 -28.75 1.86 35.82
CA SER A 14 -28.85 2.50 37.11
C SER A 14 -27.55 3.25 37.34
N PRO A 15 -27.60 4.55 37.69
CA PRO A 15 -26.40 5.35 37.83
C PRO A 15 -25.48 4.65 38.84
N VAL A 16 -24.37 4.11 38.35
CA VAL A 16 -23.36 3.51 39.21
C VAL A 16 -22.81 4.68 40.02
N PHE A 17 -23.22 4.78 41.26
CA PHE A 17 -22.78 5.83 42.18
C PHE A 17 -21.28 5.61 42.45
N ARG A 18 -20.43 6.27 41.67
CA ARG A 18 -18.98 6.24 41.85
C ARG A 18 -18.63 7.15 43.01
N LYS A 19 -18.24 6.55 44.13
CA LYS A 19 -17.72 7.31 45.28
C LYS A 19 -16.32 7.79 44.92
N SER A 20 -16.15 9.11 44.74
CA SER A 20 -14.85 9.73 44.53
C SER A 20 -14.19 9.99 45.87
N TYR A 21 -12.96 9.53 46.05
CA TYR A 21 -12.10 9.85 47.20
C TYR A 21 -11.11 10.97 46.87
N ALA A 22 -11.16 11.57 45.70
CA ALA A 22 -10.36 12.72 45.36
C ALA A 22 -10.95 13.96 46.05
N GLY A 23 -10.12 14.69 46.77
CA GLY A 23 -10.49 15.96 47.42
C GLY A 23 -10.69 17.13 46.45
N LEU A 24 -10.54 16.91 45.15
CA LEU A 24 -10.71 17.91 44.09
C LEU A 24 -12.02 17.68 43.32
N PRO A 25 -12.76 18.78 42.99
CA PRO A 25 -13.91 18.65 42.11
C PRO A 25 -13.48 18.14 40.72
N GLN A 26 -14.34 17.34 40.10
CA GLN A 26 -14.11 16.89 38.71
C GLN A 26 -14.20 18.10 37.78
N ILE A 27 -13.06 18.51 37.21
CA ILE A 27 -12.97 19.70 36.38
C ILE A 27 -13.16 19.32 34.89
N ILE A 28 -12.81 18.09 34.52
CA ILE A 28 -12.87 17.58 33.17
C ILE A 28 -13.58 16.23 33.16
N ASP A 29 -14.50 16.04 32.19
CA ASP A 29 -15.16 14.76 31.99
C ASP A 29 -14.17 13.72 31.49
N VAL A 30 -14.38 12.47 31.91
CA VAL A 30 -13.55 11.36 31.41
C VAL A 30 -13.81 11.18 29.92
N PRO A 31 -12.77 11.30 29.03
CA PRO A 31 -12.97 11.15 27.62
C PRO A 31 -13.44 9.71 27.29
N ASN A 32 -14.23 9.58 26.24
CA ASN A 32 -14.64 8.28 25.74
C ASN A 32 -13.42 7.57 25.15
N LEU A 33 -12.86 6.59 25.86
CA LEU A 33 -11.64 5.87 25.44
C LEU A 33 -11.81 5.02 24.19
N ILE A 34 -13.05 4.66 23.83
CA ILE A 34 -13.35 3.89 22.60
C ILE A 34 -13.77 4.80 21.43
N LYS A 35 -13.72 6.12 21.60
CA LYS A 35 -14.15 7.07 20.56
C LYS A 35 -13.42 6.83 19.24
N GLY A 36 -12.10 6.58 19.27
CA GLY A 36 -11.32 6.31 18.08
C GLY A 36 -11.78 5.09 17.29
N GLN A 37 -12.23 4.03 17.98
CA GLN A 37 -12.82 2.83 17.34
C GLN A 37 -14.15 3.15 16.67
N LEU A 38 -15.05 3.84 17.39
CA LEU A 38 -16.38 4.21 16.90
C LEU A 38 -16.29 5.18 15.72
N ASP A 39 -15.46 6.21 15.82
CA ASP A 39 -15.30 7.21 14.77
C ASP A 39 -14.66 6.58 13.50
N SER A 40 -13.70 5.68 13.67
CA SER A 40 -13.09 4.96 12.55
C SER A 40 -14.08 4.04 11.82
N PHE A 41 -14.95 3.35 12.56
CA PHE A 41 -15.99 2.53 11.95
C PHE A 41 -17.06 3.38 11.24
N ARG A 42 -17.44 4.52 11.83
CA ARG A 42 -18.34 5.46 11.18
C ARG A 42 -17.75 6.00 9.87
N TRP A 43 -16.47 6.39 9.88
CA TRP A 43 -15.78 6.81 8.68
C TRP A 43 -15.79 5.71 7.59
N PHE A 44 -15.58 4.44 7.97
CA PHE A 44 -15.68 3.32 7.03
C PHE A 44 -17.05 3.25 6.37
N GLN A 45 -18.13 3.38 7.17
CA GLN A 45 -19.50 3.33 6.66
C GLN A 45 -19.86 4.52 5.76
N GLU A 46 -19.42 5.73 6.12
CA GLU A 46 -19.81 6.96 5.43
C GLU A 46 -18.93 7.32 4.23
N GLU A 47 -17.60 7.13 4.37
CA GLU A 47 -16.62 7.56 3.40
C GLU A 47 -15.76 6.41 2.83
N GLY A 48 -15.34 5.46 3.67
CA GLY A 48 -14.42 4.40 3.26
C GLY A 48 -14.97 3.56 2.10
N ILE A 49 -16.24 3.17 2.18
CA ILE A 49 -16.91 2.42 1.11
C ILE A 49 -17.04 3.26 -0.18
N LYS A 50 -17.34 4.56 -0.07
CA LYS A 50 -17.38 5.44 -1.25
C LYS A 50 -16.03 5.48 -1.97
N GLN A 51 -14.94 5.64 -1.20
CA GLN A 51 -13.59 5.67 -1.74
C GLN A 51 -13.25 4.34 -2.41
N LEU A 52 -13.56 3.22 -1.76
CA LEU A 52 -13.34 1.88 -2.31
C LEU A 52 -14.09 1.68 -3.64
N LEU A 53 -15.38 2.01 -3.67
CA LEU A 53 -16.18 1.88 -4.88
C LEU A 53 -15.72 2.83 -6.00
N ALA A 54 -15.27 4.04 -5.66
CA ALA A 54 -14.70 4.97 -6.63
C ALA A 54 -13.36 4.49 -7.21
N GLU A 55 -12.49 3.86 -6.39
CA GLU A 55 -11.23 3.27 -6.86
C GLU A 55 -11.45 2.05 -7.77
N MET A 56 -12.48 1.24 -7.48
CA MET A 56 -12.83 0.08 -8.29
C MET A 56 -13.54 0.46 -9.59
N SER A 57 -14.22 1.61 -9.64
CA SER A 57 -15.01 2.07 -10.77
C SER A 57 -14.18 2.93 -11.74
N PRO A 58 -14.35 2.80 -13.07
CA PRO A 58 -15.16 1.79 -13.78
C PRO A 58 -14.43 0.47 -13.97
N ILE A 59 -15.17 -0.64 -13.99
CA ILE A 59 -14.69 -1.96 -14.40
C ILE A 59 -15.01 -2.12 -15.88
N GLU A 60 -13.98 -2.24 -16.69
CA GLU A 60 -14.07 -2.43 -18.14
C GLU A 60 -13.89 -3.89 -18.53
N ASP A 61 -14.49 -4.29 -19.66
CA ASP A 61 -14.24 -5.61 -20.24
C ASP A 61 -12.77 -5.73 -20.72
N PHE A 62 -12.32 -6.96 -21.01
CA PHE A 62 -10.93 -7.25 -21.42
C PHE A 62 -10.46 -6.38 -22.59
N THR A 63 -11.35 -6.03 -23.51
CA THR A 63 -11.04 -5.19 -24.69
C THR A 63 -11.13 -3.69 -24.40
N GLY A 64 -11.78 -3.30 -23.32
CA GLY A 64 -12.06 -1.90 -22.94
C GLY A 64 -13.10 -1.19 -23.81
N ASN A 65 -13.67 -1.91 -24.81
CA ASN A 65 -14.47 -1.29 -25.88
C ASN A 65 -15.96 -1.66 -25.86
N ARG A 66 -16.36 -2.65 -25.10
CA ARG A 66 -17.73 -3.20 -25.13
C ARG A 66 -18.60 -2.81 -23.96
N LEU A 67 -18.10 -3.09 -22.76
CA LEU A 67 -18.87 -2.96 -21.54
C LEU A 67 -18.10 -2.18 -20.49
N GLU A 68 -18.81 -1.34 -19.75
CA GLU A 68 -18.30 -0.60 -18.62
C GLU A 68 -19.28 -0.69 -17.46
N LEU A 69 -18.85 -1.25 -16.34
CA LEU A 69 -19.61 -1.33 -15.10
C LEU A 69 -19.11 -0.24 -14.14
N SER A 70 -20.00 0.64 -13.73
CA SER A 70 -19.71 1.69 -12.75
C SER A 70 -20.59 1.57 -11.52
N PHE A 71 -20.02 1.86 -10.35
CA PHE A 71 -20.74 1.91 -9.09
C PHE A 71 -21.20 3.34 -8.80
N VAL A 72 -22.52 3.53 -8.60
CA VAL A 72 -23.13 4.84 -8.46
C VAL A 72 -23.41 5.19 -7.00
N GLY A 73 -23.61 4.19 -6.15
CA GLY A 73 -23.92 4.37 -4.74
C GLY A 73 -24.00 3.06 -4.01
N TYR A 74 -24.24 3.12 -2.71
CA TYR A 74 -24.43 1.94 -1.87
C TYR A 74 -25.47 2.21 -0.79
N GLU A 75 -25.99 1.14 -0.22
CA GLU A 75 -27.00 1.19 0.82
C GLU A 75 -26.79 0.02 1.79
N PHE A 76 -26.77 0.33 3.09
CA PHE A 76 -26.87 -0.69 4.11
C PHE A 76 -28.36 -0.94 4.40
N ARG A 77 -28.76 -2.20 4.36
CA ARG A 77 -30.09 -2.59 4.79
C ARG A 77 -30.12 -2.90 6.29
N GLU A 78 -31.29 -3.17 6.83
CA GLU A 78 -31.43 -3.53 8.23
C GLU A 78 -30.73 -4.87 8.56
N PRO A 79 -30.08 -4.98 9.72
CA PRO A 79 -29.51 -6.24 10.17
C PRO A 79 -30.59 -7.29 10.35
N ARG A 80 -30.29 -8.53 9.93
CA ARG A 80 -31.26 -9.65 10.01
C ARG A 80 -31.56 -10.08 11.43
N TYR A 81 -30.63 -9.91 12.35
CA TYR A 81 -30.71 -10.34 13.74
C TYR A 81 -30.24 -9.21 14.64
N THR A 82 -30.83 -9.17 15.84
CA THR A 82 -30.39 -8.24 16.90
C THR A 82 -29.11 -8.76 17.56
N GLU A 83 -28.37 -7.88 18.25
CA GLU A 83 -27.18 -8.26 19.02
C GLU A 83 -27.47 -9.44 19.98
N GLN A 84 -28.60 -9.38 20.70
CA GLN A 84 -28.99 -10.42 21.67
C GLN A 84 -29.28 -11.77 21.01
N GLU A 85 -29.88 -11.76 19.82
CA GLU A 85 -30.13 -12.99 19.07
C GLU A 85 -28.81 -13.59 18.57
N CYS A 86 -27.88 -12.74 18.12
CA CYS A 86 -26.57 -13.20 17.69
C CYS A 86 -25.81 -13.91 18.82
N TYR A 87 -25.87 -13.39 20.07
CA TYR A 87 -25.29 -14.07 21.22
C TYR A 87 -25.96 -15.41 21.55
N ARG A 88 -27.30 -15.48 21.44
CA ARG A 88 -28.05 -16.70 21.82
C ARG A 88 -27.97 -17.83 20.81
N ARG A 89 -27.75 -17.47 19.53
CA ARG A 89 -27.81 -18.43 18.41
C ARG A 89 -26.44 -18.64 17.75
N ASP A 90 -25.37 -18.16 18.35
CA ASP A 90 -24.01 -18.24 17.82
C ASP A 90 -23.88 -17.66 16.41
N LEU A 91 -24.59 -16.54 16.14
CA LEU A 91 -24.59 -15.85 14.86
C LEU A 91 -23.60 -14.68 14.83
N THR A 92 -23.32 -14.20 13.62
CA THR A 92 -22.55 -12.98 13.40
C THR A 92 -23.49 -11.78 13.26
N TYR A 93 -23.21 -10.70 13.99
CA TYR A 93 -23.94 -9.45 13.87
C TYR A 93 -23.45 -8.69 12.65
N SER A 94 -24.25 -8.71 11.57
CA SER A 94 -23.88 -8.14 10.28
C SER A 94 -25.08 -7.47 9.59
N VAL A 95 -24.77 -6.63 8.63
CA VAL A 95 -25.74 -5.90 7.81
C VAL A 95 -25.48 -6.15 6.34
N PRO A 96 -26.51 -6.43 5.53
CA PRO A 96 -26.35 -6.61 4.09
C PRO A 96 -25.96 -5.27 3.44
N LEU A 97 -24.88 -5.28 2.64
CA LEU A 97 -24.46 -4.15 1.80
C LEU A 97 -24.97 -4.39 0.37
N TYR A 98 -25.72 -3.43 -0.14
CA TYR A 98 -26.13 -3.38 -1.54
C TYR A 98 -25.44 -2.22 -2.24
N VAL A 99 -24.93 -2.48 -3.44
CA VAL A 99 -24.25 -1.49 -4.27
C VAL A 99 -25.09 -1.24 -5.52
N LYS A 100 -25.34 0.02 -5.83
CA LYS A 100 -26.03 0.43 -7.05
C LYS A 100 -25.04 0.43 -8.20
N ALA A 101 -25.22 -0.52 -9.11
CA ALA A 101 -24.36 -0.71 -10.27
C ALA A 101 -25.07 -0.23 -11.54
N ARG A 102 -24.34 0.42 -12.42
CA ARG A 102 -24.80 0.90 -13.74
C ARG A 102 -23.91 0.29 -14.81
N LEU A 103 -24.54 -0.34 -15.81
CA LEU A 103 -23.85 -0.93 -16.95
C LEU A 103 -24.01 -0.06 -18.18
N LEU A 104 -22.89 0.36 -18.78
CA LEU A 104 -22.83 1.06 -20.05
C LEU A 104 -22.37 0.09 -21.15
N VAL A 105 -23.14 -0.01 -22.22
CA VAL A 105 -22.76 -0.74 -23.44
C VAL A 105 -22.15 0.26 -24.43
N LYS A 106 -20.81 0.30 -24.51
CA LYS A 106 -20.07 1.31 -25.32
C LYS A 106 -20.41 1.29 -26.80
N GLY A 107 -20.75 0.11 -27.35
CA GLY A 107 -21.06 -0.06 -28.78
C GLY A 107 -22.39 0.58 -29.21
N THR A 108 -23.39 0.59 -28.35
CA THR A 108 -24.74 1.16 -28.63
C THR A 108 -24.99 2.46 -27.88
N GLY A 109 -24.12 2.80 -26.90
CA GLY A 109 -24.37 3.92 -25.98
C GLY A 109 -25.53 3.68 -25.01
N GLU A 110 -26.05 2.45 -24.95
CA GLU A 110 -27.15 2.08 -24.09
C GLU A 110 -26.70 2.01 -22.63
N ILE A 111 -27.36 2.77 -21.77
CA ILE A 111 -27.17 2.75 -20.33
C ILE A 111 -28.30 1.93 -19.73
N LYS A 112 -27.98 0.79 -19.12
CA LYS A 112 -28.94 0.05 -18.29
C LYS A 112 -29.11 0.77 -16.97
N GLU A 113 -30.37 0.92 -16.57
CA GLU A 113 -30.70 1.57 -15.29
C GLU A 113 -29.94 0.96 -14.12
N PRO A 114 -29.60 1.76 -13.09
CA PRO A 114 -28.97 1.26 -11.90
C PRO A 114 -29.76 0.14 -11.26
N PHE A 115 -29.11 -0.95 -10.95
CA PHE A 115 -29.69 -2.09 -10.26
C PHE A 115 -28.94 -2.37 -8.97
N ASP A 116 -29.68 -2.86 -7.97
CA ASP A 116 -29.11 -3.19 -6.66
C ASP A 116 -28.39 -4.55 -6.75
N LEU A 117 -27.09 -4.52 -6.47
CA LEU A 117 -26.27 -5.71 -6.41
C LEU A 117 -25.95 -6.03 -4.94
N PHE A 118 -26.32 -7.21 -4.47
CA PHE A 118 -25.87 -7.69 -3.17
C PHE A 118 -24.37 -7.88 -3.18
N PHE A 119 -23.65 -7.12 -2.36
CA PHE A 119 -22.20 -7.14 -2.32
C PHE A 119 -21.67 -8.10 -1.24
N GLY A 120 -22.36 -8.19 -0.11
CA GLY A 120 -22.03 -9.07 0.98
C GLY A 120 -22.62 -8.60 2.31
N ASP A 121 -22.44 -9.43 3.33
CA ASP A 121 -22.79 -9.07 4.70
C ASP A 121 -21.57 -8.48 5.40
N ILE A 122 -21.69 -7.22 5.84
CA ILE A 122 -20.62 -6.49 6.53
C ILE A 122 -20.86 -6.60 8.04
N PRO A 123 -19.85 -6.99 8.85
CA PRO A 123 -20.00 -7.04 10.29
C PRO A 123 -20.27 -5.65 10.87
N LEU A 124 -21.22 -5.55 11.79
CA LEU A 124 -21.55 -4.31 12.48
C LEU A 124 -20.82 -4.20 13.82
N MET A 125 -20.38 -2.99 14.12
CA MET A 125 -19.80 -2.65 15.42
C MET A 125 -20.92 -2.37 16.42
N THR A 126 -20.78 -2.90 17.63
CA THR A 126 -21.65 -2.59 18.77
C THR A 126 -21.34 -1.22 19.37
N ALA A 127 -22.21 -0.72 20.20
CA ALA A 127 -21.98 0.52 20.95
C ALA A 127 -20.72 0.49 21.86
N ASN A 128 -20.21 -0.70 22.15
CA ASN A 128 -19.00 -0.91 22.95
C ASN A 128 -17.72 -0.93 22.12
N GLY A 129 -17.81 -0.73 20.79
CA GLY A 129 -16.64 -0.81 19.89
C GLY A 129 -16.19 -2.23 19.58
N THR A 130 -17.06 -3.20 19.76
CA THR A 130 -16.80 -4.64 19.55
C THR A 130 -17.59 -5.19 18.36
N PHE A 131 -17.23 -6.37 17.89
CA PHE A 131 -17.94 -7.14 16.86
C PHE A 131 -18.40 -8.47 17.44
N ILE A 132 -19.60 -8.91 17.07
CA ILE A 132 -20.11 -10.23 17.48
C ILE A 132 -19.93 -11.16 16.29
N THR A 133 -19.06 -12.15 16.45
CA THR A 133 -18.78 -13.18 15.43
C THR A 133 -19.01 -14.55 16.01
N SER A 134 -19.93 -15.30 15.41
CA SER A 134 -20.34 -16.64 15.91
C SER A 134 -20.65 -16.62 17.41
N GLY A 135 -21.49 -15.68 17.83
CA GLY A 135 -21.93 -15.51 19.23
C GLY A 135 -20.85 -14.98 20.19
N THR A 136 -19.64 -14.75 19.72
CA THR A 136 -18.52 -14.30 20.56
C THR A 136 -18.19 -12.84 20.27
N GLU A 137 -18.01 -12.05 21.33
CA GLU A 137 -17.60 -10.65 21.23
C GLU A 137 -16.10 -10.54 20.98
N ARG A 138 -15.71 -9.81 19.96
CA ARG A 138 -14.33 -9.61 19.54
C ARG A 138 -14.03 -8.14 19.27
N VAL A 139 -12.76 -7.76 19.41
CA VAL A 139 -12.26 -6.41 19.10
C VAL A 139 -11.23 -6.50 17.99
N ILE A 140 -11.34 -5.60 17.02
CA ILE A 140 -10.28 -5.41 16.02
C ILE A 140 -9.26 -4.42 16.61
N VAL A 141 -8.04 -4.91 16.82
CA VAL A 141 -6.95 -4.11 17.38
C VAL A 141 -6.31 -3.28 16.26
N SER A 142 -6.17 -1.98 16.47
CA SER A 142 -5.44 -1.11 15.54
C SER A 142 -4.00 -1.60 15.37
N GLN A 143 -3.51 -1.56 14.12
CA GLN A 143 -2.18 -2.04 13.76
C GLN A 143 -1.23 -0.89 13.54
N LEU A 144 -0.01 -0.99 14.06
CA LEU A 144 1.07 -0.06 13.81
C LEU A 144 1.96 -0.61 12.70
N LEU A 145 1.92 0.03 11.53
CA LEU A 145 2.64 -0.39 10.32
C LEU A 145 3.69 0.65 9.93
N ARG A 146 4.62 0.28 9.05
CA ARG A 146 5.48 1.26 8.39
C ARG A 146 4.66 2.14 7.46
N SER A 147 4.93 3.45 7.50
CA SER A 147 4.31 4.40 6.56
C SER A 147 4.83 4.14 5.14
N PRO A 148 4.01 4.35 4.08
CA PRO A 148 4.51 4.31 2.72
C PRO A 148 5.65 5.31 2.51
N GLY A 149 6.63 4.95 1.67
CA GLY A 149 7.80 5.76 1.38
C GLY A 149 9.05 4.90 1.13
N VAL A 150 10.20 5.53 1.07
CA VAL A 150 11.49 4.85 0.95
C VAL A 150 12.28 5.00 2.25
N TYR A 151 12.90 3.92 2.71
CA TYR A 151 13.67 3.86 3.95
C TYR A 151 15.03 3.24 3.68
N PHE A 152 16.08 3.94 4.09
CA PHE A 152 17.47 3.52 3.96
C PHE A 152 17.99 3.07 5.32
N THR A 153 18.52 1.87 5.37
CA THR A 153 19.19 1.30 6.55
C THR A 153 20.58 0.84 6.15
N ALA A 154 21.51 0.82 7.08
CA ALA A 154 22.83 0.30 6.83
C ALA A 154 23.21 -0.70 7.93
N GLU A 155 23.80 -1.82 7.51
CA GLU A 155 24.36 -2.81 8.41
C GLU A 155 25.89 -2.85 8.22
N GLU A 156 26.63 -3.01 9.30
CA GLU A 156 28.07 -3.19 9.22
C GLU A 156 28.38 -4.65 8.85
N ASP A 157 29.14 -4.85 7.78
CA ASP A 157 29.62 -6.16 7.40
C ASP A 157 30.69 -6.62 8.40
N ALA A 158 30.42 -7.72 9.07
CA ALA A 158 31.33 -8.27 10.12
C ALA A 158 32.74 -8.59 9.62
N THR A 159 32.92 -8.80 8.30
CA THR A 159 34.18 -9.18 7.71
C THR A 159 35.00 -7.95 7.29
N SER A 160 34.36 -6.95 6.67
CA SER A 160 35.04 -5.78 6.11
C SER A 160 34.88 -4.51 6.97
N GLY A 161 34.00 -4.51 7.96
CA GLY A 161 33.67 -3.34 8.77
C GLY A 161 32.96 -2.22 7.99
N ARG A 162 32.53 -2.51 6.75
CA ARG A 162 31.87 -1.52 5.86
C ARG A 162 30.38 -1.47 6.11
N LYS A 163 29.82 -0.29 5.93
CA LYS A 163 28.36 -0.10 5.94
C LYS A 163 27.78 -0.53 4.61
N LEU A 164 26.94 -1.55 4.62
CA LEU A 164 26.18 -2.03 3.48
C LEU A 164 24.75 -1.48 3.55
N CYS A 165 24.40 -0.65 2.58
CA CYS A 165 23.10 -0.02 2.54
C CYS A 165 22.03 -1.00 2.05
N ARG A 166 20.86 -0.94 2.70
CA ARG A 166 19.60 -1.52 2.23
C ARG A 166 18.57 -0.43 2.08
N ALA A 167 17.76 -0.48 1.04
CA ALA A 167 16.65 0.45 0.87
C ALA A 167 15.35 -0.32 0.63
N ASN A 168 14.31 0.05 1.36
CA ASN A 168 12.98 -0.55 1.23
C ASN A 168 12.01 0.51 0.72
N LEU A 169 11.48 0.33 -0.49
CA LEU A 169 10.40 1.13 -1.03
C LEU A 169 9.07 0.44 -0.74
N ILE A 170 8.26 1.07 0.08
CA ILE A 170 6.98 0.56 0.56
C ILE A 170 5.87 1.43 -0.04
N PRO A 171 5.05 0.92 -0.97
CA PRO A 171 3.87 1.62 -1.45
C PRO A 171 2.69 1.50 -0.47
N SER A 172 1.65 2.31 -0.65
CA SER A 172 0.35 2.12 0.01
C SER A 172 -0.36 0.89 -0.57
N ARG A 173 -0.25 0.70 -1.90
CA ARG A 173 -0.76 -0.47 -2.64
C ARG A 173 0.21 -0.79 -3.78
N GLY A 174 0.58 -2.06 -3.91
CA GLY A 174 1.46 -2.55 -4.97
C GLY A 174 2.67 -3.34 -4.47
N ALA A 175 3.55 -3.69 -5.39
CA ALA A 175 4.72 -4.50 -5.12
C ALA A 175 5.82 -3.73 -4.36
N TRP A 176 6.38 -4.34 -3.32
CA TRP A 176 7.51 -3.79 -2.59
C TRP A 176 8.80 -3.95 -3.40
N LEU A 177 9.69 -2.97 -3.30
CA LEU A 177 11.05 -3.07 -3.81
C LEU A 177 12.04 -3.00 -2.65
N GLU A 178 12.83 -4.05 -2.51
CA GLU A 178 13.88 -4.16 -1.49
C GLU A 178 15.22 -4.19 -2.20
N PHE A 179 16.01 -3.14 -2.00
CA PHE A 179 17.37 -3.03 -2.54
C PHE A 179 18.38 -3.44 -1.47
N GLU A 180 19.39 -4.18 -1.86
CA GLU A 180 20.44 -4.62 -0.97
C GLU A 180 21.81 -4.48 -1.65
N THR A 181 22.80 -3.98 -0.92
CA THR A 181 24.20 -4.00 -1.35
C THR A 181 24.89 -5.20 -0.72
N SER A 182 25.65 -5.93 -1.51
CA SER A 182 26.47 -7.05 -1.01
C SER A 182 27.88 -6.59 -0.66
N SER A 183 28.63 -7.39 0.14
CA SER A 183 30.04 -7.16 0.45
C SER A 183 30.97 -7.11 -0.77
N ARG A 184 30.50 -7.52 -1.95
CA ARG A 184 31.21 -7.50 -3.24
C ARG A 184 30.81 -6.34 -4.13
N ASP A 185 30.25 -5.28 -3.57
CA ASP A 185 29.80 -4.06 -4.26
C ASP A 185 28.73 -4.29 -5.33
N VAL A 186 27.95 -5.35 -5.19
CA VAL A 186 26.83 -5.65 -6.10
C VAL A 186 25.53 -5.18 -5.48
N ILE A 187 24.79 -4.32 -6.20
CA ILE A 187 23.45 -3.88 -5.80
C ILE A 187 22.41 -4.79 -6.45
N SER A 188 21.58 -5.39 -5.64
CA SER A 188 20.46 -6.25 -6.06
C SER A 188 19.13 -5.72 -5.55
N VAL A 189 18.05 -6.09 -6.24
CA VAL A 189 16.67 -5.75 -5.87
C VAL A 189 15.83 -7.01 -5.78
N LYS A 190 14.95 -7.07 -4.80
CA LYS A 190 13.87 -8.05 -4.70
C LYS A 190 12.54 -7.37 -4.96
N ILE A 191 11.70 -8.02 -5.74
CA ILE A 191 10.34 -7.59 -6.02
C ILE A 191 9.42 -8.50 -5.19
N ASP A 192 8.65 -7.93 -4.25
CA ASP A 192 7.74 -8.67 -3.36
C ASP A 192 8.42 -9.86 -2.64
N GLY A 193 9.64 -9.66 -2.11
CA GLY A 193 10.37 -10.72 -1.42
C GLY A 193 10.82 -11.90 -2.28
N ARG A 194 10.65 -11.81 -3.62
CA ARG A 194 11.06 -12.87 -4.56
C ARG A 194 12.58 -12.90 -4.73
N ARG A 195 13.06 -13.74 -5.68
CA ARG A 195 14.51 -13.91 -5.94
C ARG A 195 15.20 -12.59 -6.26
N LYS A 196 16.41 -12.41 -5.76
CA LYS A 196 17.26 -11.25 -6.05
C LYS A 196 17.53 -11.12 -7.54
N ILE A 197 17.43 -9.88 -8.01
CA ILE A 197 17.70 -9.47 -9.39
C ILE A 197 18.78 -8.38 -9.31
N PRO A 198 19.82 -8.36 -10.15
CA PRO A 198 20.71 -7.23 -10.25
C PRO A 198 19.96 -5.95 -10.56
N VAL A 199 20.32 -4.86 -9.91
CA VAL A 199 19.63 -3.58 -10.12
C VAL A 199 19.76 -3.07 -11.55
N THR A 200 20.86 -3.41 -12.21
CA THR A 200 21.10 -3.09 -13.63
C THR A 200 20.06 -3.72 -14.54
N THR A 201 19.63 -4.95 -14.26
CA THR A 201 18.54 -5.60 -15.00
C THR A 201 17.23 -4.84 -14.85
N LEU A 202 16.86 -4.39 -13.62
CA LEU A 202 15.68 -3.55 -13.42
C LEU A 202 15.80 -2.23 -14.20
N LEU A 203 16.96 -1.56 -14.14
CA LEU A 203 17.19 -0.30 -14.87
C LEU A 203 17.06 -0.49 -16.40
N ARG A 204 17.53 -1.61 -16.94
CA ARG A 204 17.38 -1.90 -18.39
C ARG A 204 15.92 -2.02 -18.80
N THR A 205 15.07 -2.64 -17.98
CA THR A 205 13.63 -2.79 -18.28
C THR A 205 12.86 -1.47 -18.30
N ILE A 206 13.36 -0.44 -17.63
CA ILE A 206 12.73 0.88 -17.58
C ILE A 206 13.29 1.86 -18.64
N GLY A 207 14.15 1.36 -19.56
CA GLY A 207 14.65 2.11 -20.72
C GLY A 207 16.12 2.54 -20.67
N TYR A 208 16.89 2.10 -19.68
CA TYR A 208 18.35 2.33 -19.61
C TYR A 208 19.11 1.10 -20.14
N GLY A 209 18.86 0.71 -21.40
CA GLY A 209 19.28 -0.58 -21.96
C GLY A 209 20.79 -0.78 -22.13
N SER A 210 21.62 0.25 -22.28
CA SER A 210 23.06 0.11 -22.55
C SER A 210 23.95 0.37 -21.34
N ASP A 211 25.08 -0.33 -21.24
CA ASP A 211 26.07 -0.17 -20.17
C ASP A 211 26.58 1.27 -20.08
N LYS A 212 26.83 1.90 -21.24
CA LYS A 212 27.27 3.32 -21.28
C LYS A 212 26.27 4.26 -20.65
N LYS A 213 24.95 4.05 -20.86
CA LYS A 213 23.90 4.85 -20.23
C LYS A 213 23.86 4.62 -18.73
N LEU A 214 23.96 3.36 -18.27
CA LEU A 214 23.96 3.01 -16.85
C LEU A 214 25.16 3.67 -16.13
N LEU A 215 26.37 3.49 -16.64
CA LEU A 215 27.56 4.11 -16.07
C LEU A 215 27.49 5.64 -16.11
N GLY A 216 26.95 6.24 -17.19
CA GLY A 216 26.82 7.68 -17.33
C GLY A 216 25.86 8.32 -16.32
N ILE A 217 24.76 7.65 -15.95
CA ILE A 217 23.75 8.16 -15.00
C ILE A 217 24.32 8.26 -13.59
N PHE A 218 25.16 7.29 -13.20
CA PHE A 218 25.72 7.19 -11.84
C PHE A 218 27.19 7.63 -11.76
N SER A 219 27.78 8.16 -12.85
CA SER A 219 29.20 8.52 -12.93
C SER A 219 29.68 9.50 -11.86
N ARG A 220 28.77 10.32 -11.32
CA ARG A 220 29.09 11.30 -10.29
C ARG A 220 29.19 10.66 -8.91
N GLU A 221 28.23 9.81 -8.59
CA GLU A 221 28.11 9.18 -7.26
C GLU A 221 28.96 7.91 -7.16
N ASP A 222 29.11 7.17 -8.28
CA ASP A 222 29.90 5.93 -8.40
C ASP A 222 31.30 6.21 -8.96
N SER A 223 31.95 7.24 -8.42
CA SER A 223 33.28 7.72 -8.87
C SER A 223 34.43 7.21 -7.99
N SER A 224 34.16 6.43 -6.95
CA SER A 224 35.17 5.90 -6.06
C SER A 224 36.10 4.94 -6.80
N ALA A 225 37.42 5.12 -6.64
CA ALA A 225 38.42 4.23 -7.24
C ALA A 225 38.45 2.82 -6.59
N GLU A 226 37.99 2.74 -5.34
CA GLU A 226 37.99 1.49 -4.57
C GLU A 226 36.69 0.69 -4.73
N HIS A 227 35.58 1.40 -4.99
CA HIS A 227 34.25 0.81 -5.03
C HIS A 227 33.46 1.35 -6.23
N SER A 228 33.17 0.48 -7.20
CA SER A 228 32.36 0.77 -8.37
C SER A 228 31.13 -0.14 -8.40
N PHE A 229 30.04 0.29 -7.77
CA PHE A 229 28.84 -0.53 -7.55
C PHE A 229 28.13 -0.92 -8.84
N ILE A 230 27.95 0.02 -9.75
CA ILE A 230 27.23 -0.22 -11.00
C ILE A 230 28.08 -1.09 -11.93
N GLN A 231 29.37 -0.83 -12.03
CA GLN A 231 30.26 -1.65 -12.85
C GLN A 231 30.33 -3.09 -12.34
N GLN A 232 30.56 -3.29 -11.05
CA GLN A 232 30.59 -4.62 -10.44
C GLN A 232 29.26 -5.37 -10.61
N THR A 233 28.14 -4.64 -10.58
CA THR A 233 26.82 -5.24 -10.81
C THR A 233 26.65 -5.66 -12.26
N ILE A 234 27.16 -4.90 -13.26
CA ILE A 234 27.13 -5.25 -14.68
C ILE A 234 28.00 -6.49 -14.93
N GLU A 235 29.21 -6.53 -14.38
CA GLU A 235 30.16 -7.65 -14.56
C GLU A 235 29.62 -8.98 -14.02
N ARG A 236 28.82 -8.92 -12.97
CA ARG A 236 28.19 -10.10 -12.34
C ARG A 236 27.09 -10.74 -13.18
N GLU A 237 26.51 -10.02 -14.13
CA GLU A 237 25.42 -10.53 -14.97
C GLU A 237 25.69 -10.33 -16.48
N PRO A 238 26.68 -11.03 -17.02
CA PRO A 238 27.09 -10.89 -18.41
C PRO A 238 26.04 -11.38 -19.41
N SER A 239 25.03 -12.13 -18.95
CA SER A 239 23.98 -12.72 -19.79
C SER A 239 22.88 -11.71 -20.20
N VAL A 240 22.73 -10.58 -19.47
CA VAL A 240 21.68 -9.58 -19.71
C VAL A 240 22.33 -8.27 -20.14
N ARG A 241 22.39 -8.01 -21.45
CA ARG A 241 23.05 -6.79 -21.98
C ARG A 241 22.10 -5.80 -22.62
N ASP A 242 20.86 -6.18 -22.87
CA ASP A 242 19.85 -5.40 -23.57
C ASP A 242 18.51 -5.36 -22.83
N GLU A 243 17.61 -4.48 -23.27
CA GLU A 243 16.28 -4.33 -22.69
C GLU A 243 15.42 -5.60 -22.87
N PRO A 244 15.36 -6.23 -24.05
CA PRO A 244 14.56 -7.46 -24.22
C PRO A 244 15.02 -8.61 -23.34
N GLY A 245 16.33 -8.82 -23.19
CA GLY A 245 16.89 -9.85 -22.33
C GLY A 245 16.54 -9.60 -20.85
N ALA A 246 16.63 -8.34 -20.41
CA ALA A 246 16.26 -7.93 -19.05
C ALA A 246 14.77 -8.15 -18.75
N LEU A 247 13.88 -7.81 -19.69
CA LEU A 247 12.45 -8.04 -19.56
C LEU A 247 12.12 -9.52 -19.40
N ILE A 248 12.73 -10.37 -20.22
CA ILE A 248 12.54 -11.82 -20.16
C ILE A 248 13.07 -12.39 -18.84
N ASP A 249 14.23 -11.93 -18.36
CA ASP A 249 14.82 -12.43 -17.11
C ASP A 249 13.94 -12.07 -15.90
N ILE A 250 13.47 -10.83 -15.80
CA ILE A 250 12.56 -10.44 -14.72
C ILE A 250 11.25 -11.25 -14.81
N TYR A 251 10.68 -11.42 -16.00
CA TYR A 251 9.44 -12.17 -16.17
C TYR A 251 9.58 -13.61 -15.65
N ARG A 252 10.66 -14.30 -16.00
CA ARG A 252 10.94 -15.68 -15.54
C ARG A 252 11.08 -15.77 -14.02
N ARG A 253 11.62 -14.73 -13.37
CA ARG A 253 11.78 -14.70 -11.90
C ARG A 253 10.46 -14.39 -11.19
N VAL A 254 9.59 -13.60 -11.84
CA VAL A 254 8.28 -13.24 -11.28
C VAL A 254 7.24 -14.34 -11.54
N HIS A 255 7.28 -14.97 -12.72
CA HIS A 255 6.38 -16.06 -13.13
C HIS A 255 7.19 -17.28 -13.59
N PRO A 256 7.72 -18.08 -12.65
CA PRO A 256 8.47 -19.28 -13.00
C PRO A 256 7.53 -20.31 -13.64
N GLY A 257 7.90 -20.79 -14.82
CA GLY A 257 7.15 -21.80 -15.55
C GLY A 257 6.43 -21.32 -16.82
N ASP A 258 6.21 -20.01 -16.95
CA ASP A 258 5.61 -19.44 -18.16
C ASP A 258 6.63 -19.19 -19.26
N LEU A 259 6.18 -19.26 -20.52
CA LEU A 259 7.01 -18.87 -21.67
C LEU A 259 6.93 -17.35 -21.86
N PRO A 260 8.01 -16.61 -21.60
CA PRO A 260 7.99 -15.15 -21.68
C PRO A 260 8.04 -14.67 -23.14
N SER A 261 7.19 -13.71 -23.48
CA SER A 261 7.40 -12.83 -24.64
C SER A 261 7.82 -11.44 -24.14
N VAL A 262 8.54 -10.69 -24.98
CA VAL A 262 9.00 -9.34 -24.64
C VAL A 262 7.82 -8.41 -24.34
N ASP A 263 6.75 -8.51 -25.16
CA ASP A 263 5.56 -7.68 -24.97
C ASP A 263 4.80 -8.00 -23.68
N THR A 264 4.68 -9.28 -23.34
CA THR A 264 4.05 -9.73 -22.10
C THR A 264 4.86 -9.27 -20.89
N ALA A 265 6.19 -9.38 -20.96
CA ALA A 265 7.09 -8.92 -19.89
C ALA A 265 7.02 -7.40 -19.71
N LYS A 266 6.96 -6.64 -20.81
CA LYS A 266 6.81 -5.17 -20.76
C LYS A 266 5.48 -4.75 -20.16
N LYS A 267 4.39 -5.42 -20.53
CA LYS A 267 3.06 -5.20 -19.91
C LYS A 267 3.09 -5.50 -18.42
N LEU A 268 3.75 -6.58 -18.01
CA LEU A 268 3.88 -6.94 -16.60
C LEU A 268 4.61 -5.86 -15.80
N ILE A 269 5.77 -5.40 -16.24
CA ILE A 269 6.54 -4.35 -15.55
C ILE A 269 5.76 -3.05 -15.46
N ASN A 270 5.10 -2.63 -16.55
CA ASN A 270 4.25 -1.46 -16.54
C ASN A 270 3.07 -1.61 -15.56
N SER A 271 2.46 -2.79 -15.52
CA SER A 271 1.36 -3.07 -14.59
C SER A 271 1.82 -3.07 -13.13
N LEU A 272 3.01 -3.63 -12.85
CA LEU A 272 3.52 -3.73 -11.47
C LEU A 272 3.94 -2.41 -10.86
N PHE A 273 4.50 -1.46 -11.64
CA PHE A 273 5.14 -0.28 -11.07
C PHE A 273 4.58 1.06 -11.57
N PHE A 274 4.11 1.12 -12.81
CA PHE A 274 3.77 2.38 -13.47
C PHE A 274 2.27 2.57 -13.73
N ASN A 275 1.46 1.56 -13.44
CA ASN A 275 0.00 1.66 -13.58
C ASN A 275 -0.62 2.17 -12.27
N PRO A 276 -1.28 3.34 -12.26
CA PRO A 276 -1.90 3.90 -11.06
C PRO A 276 -2.99 3.01 -10.43
N ARG A 277 -3.59 2.11 -11.22
CA ARG A 277 -4.58 1.15 -10.70
C ARG A 277 -3.96 0.08 -9.81
N ASN A 278 -2.72 -0.33 -10.11
CA ASN A 278 -2.05 -1.44 -9.44
C ASN A 278 -0.98 -0.99 -8.45
N TYR A 279 -0.39 0.19 -8.68
CA TYR A 279 0.67 0.74 -7.85
C TYR A 279 0.32 2.16 -7.38
N ASP A 280 0.30 2.35 -6.09
CA ASP A 280 -0.03 3.62 -5.46
C ASP A 280 0.84 3.86 -4.23
N LEU A 281 1.62 4.91 -4.25
CA LEU A 281 2.39 5.36 -3.09
C LEU A 281 1.51 6.03 -2.03
N GLY A 282 0.31 6.46 -2.41
CA GLY A 282 -0.50 7.34 -1.60
C GLY A 282 0.07 8.76 -1.51
N ILE A 283 -0.70 9.70 -1.02
CA ILE A 283 -0.28 11.09 -0.87
C ILE A 283 0.92 11.19 0.08
N VAL A 284 0.83 10.53 1.22
CA VAL A 284 1.90 10.54 2.25
C VAL A 284 3.17 9.87 1.74
N GLY A 285 3.05 8.73 1.06
CA GLY A 285 4.21 8.02 0.51
C GLY A 285 4.92 8.81 -0.58
N ARG A 286 4.17 9.47 -1.47
CA ARG A 286 4.75 10.35 -2.51
C ARG A 286 5.45 11.56 -1.89
N TYR A 287 4.81 12.22 -0.93
CA TYR A 287 5.41 13.35 -0.22
C TYR A 287 6.74 12.96 0.46
N LYS A 288 6.74 11.89 1.26
CA LYS A 288 7.94 11.40 1.95
C LYS A 288 9.05 11.00 0.97
N LEU A 289 8.70 10.33 -0.12
CA LEU A 289 9.65 9.91 -1.14
C LEU A 289 10.28 11.14 -1.82
N ASN A 290 9.47 12.12 -2.22
CA ASN A 290 9.96 13.35 -2.84
C ASN A 290 10.90 14.13 -1.90
N GLN A 291 10.50 14.30 -0.64
CA GLN A 291 11.31 14.95 0.38
C GLN A 291 12.64 14.23 0.61
N ARG A 292 12.57 12.89 0.74
CA ARG A 292 13.75 12.08 1.05
C ARG A 292 14.78 12.05 -0.08
N LEU A 293 14.32 12.07 -1.34
CA LEU A 293 15.16 12.00 -2.53
C LEU A 293 15.43 13.37 -3.18
N GLY A 294 14.93 14.48 -2.62
CA GLY A 294 15.07 15.81 -3.21
C GLY A 294 14.36 15.95 -4.55
N LEU A 295 13.19 15.33 -4.68
CA LEU A 295 12.37 15.33 -5.90
C LEU A 295 11.20 16.31 -5.87
N GLU A 296 11.06 17.13 -4.84
CA GLU A 296 9.92 18.03 -4.59
C GLU A 296 9.56 18.91 -5.80
N ASN A 297 10.57 19.35 -6.56
CA ASN A 297 10.38 20.17 -7.75
C ASN A 297 10.43 19.37 -9.07
N LYS A 298 10.61 18.05 -9.02
CA LYS A 298 10.85 17.22 -10.21
C LYS A 298 9.70 16.25 -10.51
N VAL A 299 8.95 15.86 -9.48
CA VAL A 299 7.82 14.93 -9.57
C VAL A 299 6.64 15.51 -8.81
N GLY A 300 5.49 15.63 -9.48
CA GLY A 300 4.28 16.20 -8.89
C GLY A 300 3.74 15.35 -7.72
N GLU A 301 3.19 16.00 -6.71
CA GLU A 301 2.56 15.31 -5.57
C GLU A 301 1.35 14.45 -5.97
N ASN A 302 0.71 14.78 -7.08
CA ASN A 302 -0.41 14.02 -7.64
C ASN A 302 0.02 12.76 -8.39
N GLU A 303 1.33 12.59 -8.67
CA GLU A 303 1.86 11.42 -9.38
C GLU A 303 2.10 10.28 -8.39
N ARG A 304 1.02 9.56 -8.06
CA ARG A 304 1.01 8.52 -7.03
C ARG A 304 1.63 7.20 -7.47
N ALA A 305 1.76 6.96 -8.78
CA ALA A 305 2.48 5.81 -9.31
C ALA A 305 4.00 6.01 -9.23
N LEU A 306 4.77 4.92 -9.26
CA LEU A 306 6.23 4.99 -9.28
C LEU A 306 6.71 5.59 -10.60
N THR A 307 7.77 6.39 -10.55
CA THR A 307 8.41 6.94 -11.75
C THR A 307 9.79 6.35 -11.97
N LYS A 308 10.28 6.41 -13.22
CA LYS A 308 11.66 5.99 -13.54
C LYS A 308 12.71 6.78 -12.76
N LYS A 309 12.42 8.07 -12.50
CA LYS A 309 13.29 8.94 -11.71
C LYS A 309 13.42 8.49 -10.28
N ASP A 310 12.32 8.04 -9.66
CA ASP A 310 12.33 7.54 -8.29
C ASP A 310 13.31 6.39 -8.14
N ILE A 311 13.28 5.41 -9.05
CA ILE A 311 14.17 4.25 -9.02
C ILE A 311 15.64 4.68 -9.13
N VAL A 312 15.94 5.60 -10.05
CA VAL A 312 17.31 6.11 -10.23
C VAL A 312 17.81 6.85 -8.99
N GLU A 313 16.99 7.72 -8.41
CA GLU A 313 17.40 8.48 -7.22
C GLU A 313 17.53 7.59 -5.97
N ILE A 314 16.71 6.53 -5.84
CA ILE A 314 16.89 5.52 -4.79
C ILE A 314 18.27 4.87 -4.90
N ILE A 315 18.67 4.45 -6.11
CA ILE A 315 19.96 3.81 -6.34
C ILE A 315 21.12 4.78 -6.09
N ARG A 316 21.00 6.05 -6.51
CA ARG A 316 21.98 7.08 -6.18
C ARG A 316 22.18 7.22 -4.68
N HIS A 317 21.06 7.29 -3.96
CA HIS A 317 21.14 7.41 -2.50
C HIS A 317 21.77 6.20 -1.84
N ILE A 318 21.50 4.98 -2.35
CA ILE A 318 22.18 3.75 -1.89
C ILE A 318 23.70 3.87 -2.08
N ILE A 319 24.16 4.32 -3.25
CA ILE A 319 25.58 4.50 -3.53
C ILE A 319 26.19 5.55 -2.58
N MET A 320 25.52 6.67 -2.36
CA MET A 320 25.96 7.71 -1.43
C MET A 320 26.07 7.18 0.01
N VAL A 321 25.10 6.40 0.48
CA VAL A 321 25.15 5.81 1.83
C VAL A 321 26.31 4.81 1.96
N ASN A 322 26.55 4.00 0.93
CA ASN A 322 27.68 3.05 0.91
C ASN A 322 29.04 3.78 0.90
N ASN A 323 29.13 4.94 0.26
CA ASN A 323 30.33 5.80 0.25
C ASN A 323 30.50 6.62 1.54
N GLY A 324 29.50 6.60 2.44
CA GLY A 324 29.56 7.33 3.71
C GLY A 324 28.96 8.76 3.67
N ASP A 325 28.51 9.23 2.52
CA ASP A 325 27.97 10.58 2.31
C ASP A 325 26.46 10.68 2.52
N GLY A 326 25.76 9.54 2.61
CA GLY A 326 24.31 9.47 2.77
C GLY A 326 23.86 9.33 4.21
N THR A 327 22.60 9.67 4.47
CA THR A 327 21.94 9.48 5.77
C THR A 327 21.10 8.22 5.78
N ILE A 328 21.02 7.56 6.92
CA ILE A 328 20.15 6.40 7.19
C ILE A 328 18.89 6.84 7.93
N ASP A 329 17.83 6.06 7.82
CA ASP A 329 16.55 6.33 8.47
C ASP A 329 16.36 5.45 9.71
N ASP A 330 15.78 6.02 10.76
CA ASP A 330 15.27 5.27 11.90
C ASP A 330 13.88 4.73 11.56
N ILE A 331 13.80 3.43 11.32
CA ILE A 331 12.55 2.73 10.96
C ILE A 331 11.57 2.60 12.13
N ASP A 332 12.06 2.75 13.37
CA ASP A 332 11.25 2.63 14.59
C ASP A 332 10.71 3.98 15.07
N HIS A 333 11.20 5.07 14.51
CA HIS A 333 10.68 6.40 14.78
C HIS A 333 9.19 6.50 14.42
N LEU A 334 8.36 7.04 15.32
CA LEU A 334 6.91 7.13 15.11
C LEU A 334 6.51 7.92 13.87
N GLY A 335 7.31 8.89 13.43
CA GLY A 335 7.13 9.60 12.16
C GLY A 335 7.22 8.70 10.92
N ASN A 336 7.85 7.52 11.03
CA ASN A 336 7.97 6.53 9.97
C ASN A 336 6.96 5.38 10.07
N ARG A 337 6.05 5.48 11.01
CA ARG A 337 4.99 4.51 11.25
C ARG A 337 3.62 5.15 11.10
N ARG A 338 2.62 4.36 10.70
CA ARG A 338 1.22 4.78 10.67
C ARG A 338 0.35 3.78 11.41
N VAL A 339 -0.76 4.27 11.95
CA VAL A 339 -1.76 3.43 12.58
C VAL A 339 -2.85 3.11 11.56
N ARG A 340 -3.12 1.83 11.35
CA ARG A 340 -4.33 1.36 10.65
C ARG A 340 -5.40 1.09 11.69
N THR A 341 -6.46 1.85 11.60
CA THR A 341 -7.61 1.73 12.50
C THR A 341 -8.63 0.73 11.98
N VAL A 342 -9.64 0.45 12.76
CA VAL A 342 -10.64 -0.58 12.45
C VAL A 342 -11.33 -0.36 11.09
N GLY A 343 -11.60 0.88 10.71
CA GLY A 343 -12.26 1.19 9.44
C GLY A 343 -11.41 0.91 8.19
N GLU A 344 -10.08 0.84 8.33
CA GLU A 344 -9.19 0.39 7.25
C GLU A 344 -8.96 -1.13 7.24
N LEU A 345 -9.29 -1.81 8.36
CA LEU A 345 -9.01 -3.24 8.52
C LEU A 345 -10.21 -4.12 8.14
N ILE A 346 -11.42 -3.55 8.12
CA ILE A 346 -12.65 -4.19 7.65
C ILE A 346 -12.75 -4.12 6.13
#